data_9470df7c9c5abaa8730aad6ee2eb058b
#
_entry.id   9470df7c9c5abaa8730aad6ee2eb058b
#
_cell.length_a   1.000
_cell.length_b   1.000
_cell.length_c   1.000
_cell.angle_alpha   90.00
_cell.angle_beta   90.00
_cell.angle_gamma   90.00
#
_symmetry.space_group_name_H-M   'P 1'
#
loop_
_entity.id
_entity.type
_entity.pdbx_description
1 polymer ?
#
loop_
_entity_poly.entity_id
_entity_poly.type
_entity_poly.pdbx_seq_one_letter_code
_entity_poly.pdbx_strand_id
1 'polypeptide(L)'
;STGAEGGAGGSRGLTCGELTASDIEGPYFLENSPERANLAGRLTGVPLVLRGRVMDENCVPLEGALVDFWQADDAGVYDESGPTLRGHQFTDAEGNYELTTIVPGRYLNGATYRPAHLHLKVTAGGVTLTTQLYFPGDPFNDSDAWYRDELLIDKEVDGNEGEFDIVLPESPSR
;
A
#
# COMPACT_ATOMS: atom_id res chain seq x y z
N SER A 1 8.59 -40.35 21.27
CA SER A 1 9.00 -38.96 21.33
C SER A 1 9.77 -38.58 20.08
N THR A 2 9.14 -37.97 19.12
CA THR A 2 9.84 -37.22 18.07
C THR A 2 8.94 -36.04 17.68
N GLY A 3 9.37 -34.88 18.07
CA GLY A 3 8.72 -33.63 17.71
C GLY A 3 8.88 -33.36 16.22
N ALA A 4 7.78 -33.09 15.54
CA ALA A 4 7.80 -32.52 14.22
C ALA A 4 7.91 -30.99 14.35
N GLU A 5 9.06 -30.46 14.01
CA GLU A 5 9.21 -29.03 13.83
C GLU A 5 8.58 -28.64 12.49
N GLY A 6 7.40 -28.06 12.56
CA GLY A 6 6.79 -27.40 11.43
C GLY A 6 7.55 -26.12 11.13
N GLY A 7 8.24 -26.08 10.00
CA GLY A 7 8.88 -24.86 9.55
C GLY A 7 7.84 -23.79 9.25
N ALA A 8 7.79 -22.77 10.08
CA ALA A 8 7.06 -21.56 9.81
C ALA A 8 7.76 -20.82 8.67
N GLY A 9 7.15 -20.78 7.50
CA GLY A 9 7.52 -19.87 6.43
C GLY A 9 7.42 -18.45 6.97
N GLY A 10 8.56 -17.80 7.19
CA GLY A 10 8.61 -16.47 7.72
C GLY A 10 7.93 -15.50 6.76
N SER A 11 6.76 -14.98 7.11
CA SER A 11 6.25 -13.77 6.54
C SER A 11 7.22 -12.66 6.91
N ARG A 12 7.75 -11.95 5.92
CA ARG A 12 8.49 -10.70 6.14
C ARG A 12 7.49 -9.60 6.48
N GLY A 13 6.67 -9.81 7.51
CA GLY A 13 5.87 -8.76 8.07
C GLY A 13 6.78 -7.87 8.91
N LEU A 14 6.58 -6.56 8.78
CA LEU A 14 7.10 -5.61 9.76
C LEU A 14 6.73 -6.15 11.15
N THR A 15 7.71 -6.33 12.00
CA THR A 15 7.41 -6.57 13.40
C THR A 15 6.66 -5.36 13.92
N CYS A 16 5.53 -5.59 14.56
CA CYS A 16 4.79 -4.48 15.16
C CYS A 16 5.75 -3.73 16.09
N GLY A 17 5.69 -2.40 16.08
CA GLY A 17 6.64 -1.55 16.77
C GLY A 17 7.59 -0.81 15.82
N GLU A 18 7.81 -1.30 14.62
CA GLU A 18 8.54 -0.58 13.59
C GLU A 18 7.57 0.30 12.78
N LEU A 19 7.78 1.61 12.84
CA LEU A 19 6.94 2.55 12.08
C LEU A 19 7.09 2.35 10.58
N THR A 20 5.97 2.40 9.87
CA THR A 20 6.00 2.41 8.41
C THR A 20 6.69 3.68 7.91
N ALA A 21 7.66 3.52 7.01
CA ALA A 21 8.39 4.64 6.46
C ALA A 21 7.46 5.55 5.63
N SER A 22 7.67 6.85 5.71
CA SER A 22 7.06 7.80 4.79
C SER A 22 7.78 7.81 3.45
N ASP A 23 7.08 8.21 2.42
CA ASP A 23 7.64 8.40 1.09
C ASP A 23 6.95 9.60 0.44
N ILE A 24 7.41 10.01 -0.73
CA ILE A 24 6.89 11.20 -1.40
C ILE A 24 5.42 11.03 -1.80
N GLU A 25 4.66 12.12 -1.73
CA GLU A 25 3.28 12.15 -2.21
C GLU A 25 3.23 12.12 -3.74
N GLY A 26 4.20 12.75 -4.39
CA GLY A 26 4.16 13.00 -5.82
C GLY A 26 3.12 14.05 -6.21
N PRO A 27 2.97 14.32 -7.51
CA PRO A 27 2.11 15.42 -7.98
C PRO A 27 0.65 15.03 -8.26
N TYR A 28 0.24 13.78 -8.03
CA TYR A 28 -1.06 13.27 -8.51
C TYR A 28 -2.10 13.04 -7.40
N PHE A 29 -1.81 13.40 -6.15
CA PHE A 29 -2.83 13.31 -5.11
C PHE A 29 -3.99 14.27 -5.39
N LEU A 30 -5.22 13.78 -5.26
CA LEU A 30 -6.44 14.58 -5.32
C LEU A 30 -7.26 14.36 -4.05
N GLU A 31 -7.74 15.43 -3.47
CA GLU A 31 -8.66 15.36 -2.34
C GLU A 31 -10.03 14.82 -2.76
N ASN A 32 -10.78 14.33 -1.78
CA ASN A 32 -12.17 13.87 -1.97
C ASN A 32 -12.31 12.68 -2.92
N SER A 33 -11.43 11.69 -2.79
CA SER A 33 -11.62 10.42 -3.49
C SER A 33 -12.96 9.77 -3.11
N PRO A 34 -13.55 8.97 -4.00
CA PRO A 34 -14.76 8.24 -3.64
C PRO A 34 -14.48 7.18 -2.57
N GLU A 35 -15.48 6.92 -1.71
CA GLU A 35 -15.41 5.82 -0.75
C GLU A 35 -15.66 4.50 -1.46
N ARG A 36 -14.60 3.75 -1.71
CA ARG A 36 -14.66 2.44 -2.35
C ARG A 36 -13.38 1.64 -2.12
N ALA A 37 -13.53 0.34 -1.95
CA ALA A 37 -12.43 -0.60 -1.80
C ALA A 37 -11.99 -1.23 -3.13
N ASN A 38 -12.85 -1.23 -4.14
CA ASN A 38 -12.55 -1.73 -5.47
C ASN A 38 -12.29 -0.57 -6.43
N LEU A 39 -11.04 -0.38 -6.80
CA LEU A 39 -10.61 0.64 -7.75
C LEU A 39 -10.54 0.12 -9.19
N ALA A 40 -10.52 -1.20 -9.37
CA ALA A 40 -10.36 -1.82 -10.68
C ALA A 40 -11.60 -1.63 -11.58
N GLY A 41 -12.78 -1.82 -11.01
CA GLY A 41 -14.01 -1.79 -11.82
C GLY A 41 -13.90 -2.70 -13.04
N ARG A 42 -14.00 -2.11 -14.23
CA ARG A 42 -13.86 -2.81 -15.51
C ARG A 42 -12.57 -2.45 -16.25
N LEU A 43 -11.60 -1.87 -15.55
CA LEU A 43 -10.35 -1.46 -16.17
C LEU A 43 -9.52 -2.67 -16.59
N THR A 44 -8.79 -2.49 -17.70
CA THR A 44 -7.82 -3.45 -18.19
C THR A 44 -6.59 -3.45 -17.28
N GLY A 45 -6.05 -4.62 -17.00
CA GLY A 45 -4.83 -4.76 -16.23
C GLY A 45 -4.77 -6.07 -15.48
N VAL A 46 -3.66 -6.31 -14.81
CA VAL A 46 -3.46 -7.50 -13.98
C VAL A 46 -4.16 -7.28 -12.63
N PRO A 47 -5.11 -8.14 -12.27
CA PRO A 47 -5.82 -8.00 -10.99
C PRO A 47 -4.88 -8.09 -9.79
N LEU A 48 -5.14 -7.26 -8.79
CA LEU A 48 -4.41 -7.27 -7.53
C LEU A 48 -5.39 -7.11 -6.36
N VAL A 49 -5.24 -7.95 -5.36
CA VAL A 49 -5.89 -7.77 -4.06
C VAL A 49 -4.80 -7.55 -3.02
N LEU A 50 -4.84 -6.41 -2.36
CA LEU A 50 -3.92 -6.06 -1.29
C LEU A 50 -4.68 -6.01 0.03
N ARG A 51 -4.19 -6.76 1.02
CA ARG A 51 -4.74 -6.80 2.37
C ARG A 51 -3.70 -6.38 3.38
N GLY A 52 -4.17 -5.85 4.46
CA GLY A 52 -3.28 -5.52 5.57
C GLY A 52 -4.05 -5.02 6.77
N ARG A 53 -3.30 -4.66 7.77
CA ARG A 53 -3.80 -4.16 9.04
C ARG A 53 -3.13 -2.83 9.34
N VAL A 54 -3.90 -1.88 9.82
CA VAL A 54 -3.38 -0.62 10.37
C VAL A 54 -3.35 -0.73 11.88
N MET A 55 -2.19 -0.49 12.47
CA MET A 55 -1.98 -0.55 13.91
C MET A 55 -1.07 0.60 14.36
N ASP A 56 -1.05 0.87 15.65
CA ASP A 56 -0.06 1.78 16.23
C ASP A 56 1.24 1.05 16.58
N GLU A 57 2.23 1.79 17.06
CA GLU A 57 3.54 1.25 17.46
C GLU A 57 3.50 0.30 18.65
N ASN A 58 2.39 0.26 19.38
CA ASN A 58 2.15 -0.69 20.47
C ASN A 58 1.37 -1.92 20.00
N CYS A 59 1.24 -2.12 18.70
CA CYS A 59 0.51 -3.24 18.09
C CYS A 59 -1.01 -3.20 18.32
N VAL A 60 -1.55 -2.05 18.67
CA VAL A 60 -2.99 -1.87 18.85
C VAL A 60 -3.64 -1.64 17.49
N PRO A 61 -4.58 -2.50 17.06
CA PRO A 61 -5.32 -2.28 15.82
C PRO A 61 -6.08 -0.96 15.85
N LEU A 62 -6.08 -0.25 14.74
CA LEU A 62 -6.75 1.05 14.62
C LEU A 62 -8.03 0.90 13.80
N GLU A 63 -9.17 0.88 14.49
CA GLU A 63 -10.50 0.90 13.88
C GLU A 63 -10.79 2.29 13.32
N GLY A 64 -11.42 2.34 12.13
CA GLY A 64 -11.83 3.60 11.53
C GLY A 64 -10.67 4.45 10.98
N ALA A 65 -9.49 3.88 10.82
CA ALA A 65 -8.40 4.58 10.14
C ALA A 65 -8.76 4.81 8.67
N LEU A 66 -8.57 6.03 8.21
CA LEU A 66 -8.79 6.39 6.81
C LEU A 66 -7.59 5.92 5.98
N VAL A 67 -7.83 5.07 4.99
CA VAL A 67 -6.81 4.63 4.04
C VAL A 67 -7.22 5.09 2.65
N ASP A 68 -6.48 6.01 2.09
CA ASP A 68 -6.75 6.65 0.80
C ASP A 68 -5.69 6.24 -0.21
N PHE A 69 -6.11 5.58 -1.28
CA PHE A 69 -5.22 5.05 -2.32
C PHE A 69 -5.36 5.82 -3.62
N TRP A 70 -4.26 5.99 -4.33
CA TRP A 70 -4.25 6.45 -5.73
C TRP A 70 -3.10 5.81 -6.48
N GLN A 71 -3.28 5.62 -7.77
CA GLN A 71 -2.31 4.95 -8.62
C GLN A 71 -2.46 5.29 -10.09
N ALA A 72 -1.43 4.97 -10.87
CA ALA A 72 -1.48 4.96 -12.32
C ALA A 72 -2.29 3.75 -12.85
N ASP A 73 -2.79 3.85 -14.06
CA ASP A 73 -3.37 2.72 -14.77
C ASP A 73 -2.29 1.72 -15.26
N ASP A 74 -2.69 0.71 -16.00
CA ASP A 74 -1.78 -0.33 -16.52
C ASP A 74 -0.75 0.19 -17.54
N ALA A 75 -1.00 1.36 -18.12
CA ALA A 75 -0.06 2.04 -19.02
C ALA A 75 0.84 3.06 -18.28
N GLY A 76 0.72 3.21 -16.99
CA GLY A 76 1.50 4.17 -16.21
C GLY A 76 0.94 5.60 -16.24
N VAL A 77 -0.33 5.78 -16.55
CA VAL A 77 -0.97 7.09 -16.67
C VAL A 77 -1.92 7.31 -15.48
N TYR A 78 -1.82 8.50 -14.87
CA TYR A 78 -2.73 8.93 -13.82
C TYR A 78 -3.91 9.71 -14.39
N ASP A 79 -5.10 9.45 -13.84
CA ASP A 79 -6.24 10.33 -14.02
C ASP A 79 -6.02 11.58 -13.16
N GLU A 80 -5.77 12.72 -13.78
CA GLU A 80 -5.40 13.96 -13.08
C GLU A 80 -6.60 14.83 -12.69
N SER A 81 -7.81 14.44 -13.08
CA SER A 81 -9.01 15.27 -12.85
C SER A 81 -10.22 14.50 -12.34
N GLY A 82 -10.24 13.19 -12.51
CA GLY A 82 -11.36 12.33 -12.16
C GLY A 82 -11.01 11.26 -11.13
N PRO A 83 -11.96 10.40 -10.82
CA PRO A 83 -11.85 9.42 -9.73
C PRO A 83 -11.20 8.09 -10.14
N THR A 84 -10.73 7.93 -11.36
CA THR A 84 -10.19 6.66 -11.85
C THR A 84 -9.00 6.22 -11.00
N LEU A 85 -9.03 4.99 -10.50
CA LEU A 85 -8.00 4.39 -9.64
C LEU A 85 -7.67 5.23 -8.41
N ARG A 86 -8.69 5.85 -7.83
CA ARG A 86 -8.67 6.61 -6.59
C ARG A 86 -9.80 6.15 -5.70
N GLY A 87 -9.54 5.99 -4.43
CA GLY A 87 -10.57 5.61 -3.49
C GLY A 87 -10.06 5.49 -2.07
N HIS A 88 -10.92 5.75 -1.11
CA HIS A 88 -10.62 5.59 0.30
C HIS A 88 -11.57 4.59 0.95
N GLN A 89 -11.10 4.04 2.04
CA GLN A 89 -11.85 3.14 2.91
C GLN A 89 -11.46 3.37 4.36
N PHE A 90 -12.26 2.85 5.25
CA PHE A 90 -11.97 2.88 6.69
C PHE A 90 -11.69 1.46 7.17
N THR A 91 -10.73 1.31 8.05
CA THR A 91 -10.41 0.02 8.65
C THR A 91 -11.56 -0.48 9.53
N ASP A 92 -11.68 -1.81 9.61
CA ASP A 92 -12.66 -2.48 10.47
C ASP A 92 -12.22 -2.50 11.96
N ALA A 93 -12.99 -3.18 12.81
CA ALA A 93 -12.73 -3.26 14.24
C ALA A 93 -11.37 -3.89 14.59
N GLU A 94 -10.83 -4.72 13.72
CA GLU A 94 -9.51 -5.36 13.86
C GLU A 94 -8.40 -4.59 13.13
N GLY A 95 -8.70 -3.41 12.59
CA GLY A 95 -7.76 -2.58 11.85
C GLY A 95 -7.51 -3.02 10.41
N ASN A 96 -8.29 -3.96 9.88
CA ASN A 96 -8.06 -4.51 8.55
C ASN A 96 -8.54 -3.56 7.45
N TYR A 97 -7.80 -3.56 6.34
CA TYR A 97 -8.21 -3.00 5.06
C TYR A 97 -8.05 -4.04 3.95
N GLU A 98 -8.81 -3.88 2.88
CA GLU A 98 -8.67 -4.68 1.67
C GLU A 98 -8.88 -3.78 0.45
N LEU A 99 -7.90 -3.81 -0.46
CA LEU A 99 -7.92 -3.08 -1.71
C LEU A 99 -8.00 -4.05 -2.87
N THR A 100 -9.00 -3.88 -3.73
CA THR A 100 -9.07 -4.57 -5.02
C THR A 100 -8.73 -3.56 -6.11
N THR A 101 -7.73 -3.86 -6.91
CA THR A 101 -7.23 -2.94 -7.93
C THR A 101 -6.57 -3.71 -9.08
N ILE A 102 -5.84 -3.01 -9.90
CA ILE A 102 -4.94 -3.56 -10.93
C ILE A 102 -3.50 -3.18 -10.59
N VAL A 103 -2.55 -3.96 -11.06
CA VAL A 103 -1.13 -3.60 -10.94
C VAL A 103 -0.87 -2.35 -11.78
N PRO A 104 -0.35 -1.27 -11.19
CA PRO A 104 -0.06 -0.06 -11.95
C PRO A 104 1.09 -0.28 -12.93
N GLY A 105 1.03 0.42 -14.06
CA GLY A 105 2.14 0.48 -14.99
C GLY A 105 3.30 1.30 -14.45
N ARG A 106 4.46 1.15 -15.07
CA ARG A 106 5.64 1.94 -14.75
C ARG A 106 5.49 3.35 -15.29
N TYR A 107 5.87 4.30 -14.46
CA TYR A 107 5.75 5.71 -14.78
C TYR A 107 7.07 6.26 -15.34
N LEU A 108 7.02 6.91 -16.50
CA LEU A 108 8.18 7.56 -17.09
C LEU A 108 8.43 8.90 -16.43
N ASN A 109 9.55 9.03 -15.74
CA ASN A 109 9.99 10.26 -15.10
C ASN A 109 11.26 10.79 -15.80
N GLY A 110 11.08 11.75 -16.69
CA GLY A 110 12.16 12.21 -17.56
C GLY A 110 12.60 11.12 -18.54
N ALA A 111 13.85 10.69 -18.48
CA ALA A 111 14.41 9.63 -19.32
C ALA A 111 14.40 8.25 -18.64
N THR A 112 13.91 8.15 -17.40
CA THR A 112 13.97 6.93 -16.59
C THR A 112 12.57 6.54 -16.13
N TYR A 113 12.26 5.23 -16.19
CA TYR A 113 11.02 4.72 -15.61
C TYR A 113 11.13 4.63 -14.10
N ARG A 114 10.07 5.05 -13.42
CA ARG A 114 9.86 4.67 -12.03
C ARG A 114 9.25 3.26 -11.97
N PRO A 115 9.58 2.47 -10.93
CA PRO A 115 8.93 1.18 -10.73
C PRO A 115 7.42 1.34 -10.50
N ALA A 116 6.66 0.27 -10.73
CA ALA A 116 5.26 0.23 -10.34
C ALA A 116 5.13 0.49 -8.85
N HIS A 117 4.19 1.33 -8.45
CA HIS A 117 3.93 1.67 -7.06
C HIS A 117 2.50 2.12 -6.81
N LEU A 118 2.03 1.85 -5.60
CA LEU A 118 0.76 2.37 -5.10
C LEU A 118 1.05 3.52 -4.15
N HIS A 119 0.27 4.59 -4.24
CA HIS A 119 0.29 5.66 -3.25
C HIS A 119 -0.78 5.45 -2.20
N LEU A 120 -0.50 5.83 -0.96
CA LEU A 120 -1.51 5.85 0.08
C LEU A 120 -1.25 6.94 1.11
N LYS A 121 -2.36 7.47 1.65
CA LYS A 121 -2.40 8.27 2.87
C LYS A 121 -3.21 7.54 3.92
N VAL A 122 -2.65 7.41 5.11
CA VAL A 122 -3.33 6.76 6.23
C VAL A 122 -3.46 7.77 7.36
N THR A 123 -4.69 7.98 7.80
CA THR A 123 -4.99 8.95 8.85
C THR A 123 -5.75 8.29 9.99
N ALA A 124 -5.23 8.43 11.18
CA ALA A 124 -5.88 7.95 12.41
C ALA A 124 -5.46 8.81 13.60
N GLY A 125 -6.42 9.26 14.41
CA GLY A 125 -6.16 9.99 15.66
C GLY A 125 -5.30 11.24 15.51
N GLY A 126 -5.43 11.96 14.40
CA GLY A 126 -4.64 13.16 14.11
C GLY A 126 -3.25 12.91 13.52
N VAL A 127 -2.89 11.65 13.30
CA VAL A 127 -1.65 11.25 12.64
C VAL A 127 -1.93 10.93 11.17
N THR A 128 -1.14 11.47 10.26
CA THR A 128 -1.23 11.17 8.82
C THR A 128 0.12 10.68 8.31
N LEU A 129 0.11 9.51 7.68
CA LEU A 129 1.24 8.95 6.96
C LEU A 129 0.98 9.04 5.46
N THR A 130 1.92 9.60 4.72
CA THR A 130 1.93 9.54 3.25
C THR A 130 3.09 8.65 2.82
N THR A 131 2.82 7.66 2.00
CA THR A 131 3.86 6.74 1.54
C THR A 131 3.52 6.11 0.20
N GLN A 132 4.43 5.27 -0.28
CA GLN A 132 4.28 4.48 -1.51
C GLN A 132 4.60 3.02 -1.19
N LEU A 133 3.92 2.10 -1.86
CA LEU A 133 4.20 0.67 -1.78
C LEU A 133 4.72 0.16 -3.12
N TYR A 134 5.74 -0.67 -3.06
CA TYR A 134 6.46 -1.17 -4.24
C TYR A 134 6.21 -2.66 -4.45
N PHE A 135 6.48 -3.13 -5.66
CA PHE A 135 6.22 -4.51 -6.08
C PHE A 135 7.51 -5.32 -6.17
N PRO A 136 7.52 -6.55 -5.65
CA PRO A 136 8.70 -7.41 -5.77
C PRO A 136 8.99 -7.76 -7.23
N GLY A 137 10.27 -7.83 -7.57
CA GLY A 137 10.73 -8.23 -8.89
C GLY A 137 10.67 -7.13 -9.95
N ASP A 138 10.27 -5.91 -9.60
CA ASP A 138 10.33 -4.81 -10.56
C ASP A 138 11.79 -4.40 -10.81
N PRO A 139 12.27 -4.46 -12.07
CA PRO A 139 13.68 -4.18 -12.36
C PRO A 139 14.10 -2.73 -12.12
N PHE A 140 13.15 -1.80 -11.97
CA PHE A 140 13.43 -0.39 -11.71
C PHE A 140 13.44 -0.02 -10.24
N ASN A 141 13.17 -0.95 -9.32
CA ASN A 141 13.22 -0.67 -7.88
C ASN A 141 14.59 -0.13 -7.47
N ASP A 142 15.66 -0.82 -7.80
CA ASP A 142 17.00 -0.49 -7.31
C ASP A 142 17.57 0.82 -7.88
N SER A 143 17.04 1.30 -9.00
CA SER A 143 17.45 2.55 -9.64
C SER A 143 16.58 3.75 -9.27
N ASP A 144 15.48 3.53 -8.58
CA ASP A 144 14.55 4.59 -8.19
C ASP A 144 15.07 5.36 -6.98
N ALA A 145 15.04 6.69 -7.06
CA ALA A 145 15.54 7.55 -5.98
C ALA A 145 14.73 7.47 -4.68
N TRP A 146 13.48 7.05 -4.77
CA TRP A 146 12.53 7.00 -3.63
C TRP A 146 12.25 5.60 -3.15
N TYR A 147 12.68 4.56 -3.86
CA TYR A 147 12.45 3.18 -3.47
C TYR A 147 13.06 2.87 -2.10
N ARG A 148 12.28 2.14 -1.28
CA ARG A 148 12.71 1.63 0.01
C ARG A 148 12.30 0.16 0.14
N ASP A 149 13.23 -0.71 0.54
CA ASP A 149 12.97 -2.14 0.74
C ASP A 149 11.86 -2.39 1.76
N GLU A 150 11.77 -1.56 2.80
CA GLU A 150 10.76 -1.66 3.85
C GLU A 150 9.34 -1.34 3.37
N LEU A 151 9.17 -0.78 2.18
CA LEU A 151 7.88 -0.49 1.55
C LEU A 151 7.50 -1.49 0.46
N LEU A 152 8.19 -2.61 0.40
CA LEU A 152 7.91 -3.67 -0.56
C LEU A 152 6.69 -4.49 -0.10
N ILE A 153 5.71 -4.63 -0.97
CA ILE A 153 4.53 -5.48 -0.73
C ILE A 153 4.99 -6.94 -0.59
N ASP A 154 4.49 -7.64 0.42
CA ASP A 154 4.68 -9.07 0.56
C ASP A 154 3.78 -9.82 -0.42
N LYS A 155 4.36 -10.26 -1.51
CA LYS A 155 3.66 -10.81 -2.65
C LYS A 155 4.61 -11.69 -3.48
N GLU A 156 4.09 -12.81 -3.97
CA GLU A 156 4.80 -13.55 -5.03
C GLU A 156 4.88 -12.68 -6.28
N VAL A 157 6.00 -12.77 -7.00
CA VAL A 157 6.25 -11.93 -8.19
C VAL A 157 5.12 -12.05 -9.22
N ASP A 158 4.66 -13.26 -9.49
CA ASP A 158 3.58 -13.54 -10.46
C ASP A 158 2.21 -13.72 -9.79
N GLY A 159 2.09 -13.50 -8.48
CA GLY A 159 0.83 -13.65 -7.74
C GLY A 159 -0.07 -12.43 -7.87
N ASN A 160 -1.36 -12.65 -7.62
CA ASN A 160 -2.40 -11.61 -7.69
C ASN A 160 -2.82 -11.08 -6.31
N GLU A 161 -2.23 -11.60 -5.25
CA GLU A 161 -2.52 -11.21 -3.87
C GLU A 161 -1.26 -10.77 -3.16
N GLY A 162 -1.39 -9.73 -2.35
CA GLY A 162 -0.30 -9.20 -1.54
C GLY A 162 -0.78 -8.77 -0.16
N GLU A 163 0.16 -8.61 0.74
CA GLU A 163 -0.09 -8.14 2.11
C GLU A 163 0.88 -7.00 2.45
N PHE A 164 0.37 -6.04 3.18
CA PHE A 164 1.20 -4.97 3.74
C PHE A 164 0.54 -4.40 4.99
N ASP A 165 1.19 -4.54 6.14
CA ASP A 165 0.74 -3.95 7.40
C ASP A 165 1.31 -2.54 7.57
N ILE A 166 0.50 -1.64 8.11
CA ILE A 166 0.82 -0.24 8.30
C ILE A 166 0.88 0.04 9.80
N VAL A 167 2.01 0.58 10.23
CA VAL A 167 2.24 0.93 11.63
C VAL A 167 2.42 2.44 11.75
N LEU A 168 1.52 3.08 12.49
CA LEU A 168 1.54 4.51 12.77
C LEU A 168 2.09 4.79 14.16
N PRO A 169 2.69 5.97 14.39
CA PRO A 169 3.02 6.38 15.75
C PRO A 169 1.75 6.50 16.58
N GLU A 170 1.89 6.27 17.89
CA GLU A 170 0.78 6.44 18.82
C GLU A 170 0.25 7.88 18.76
N SER A 171 -1.09 8.00 18.70
CA SER A 171 -1.71 9.30 18.65
C SER A 171 -1.58 10.03 19.99
N PRO A 172 -1.14 11.31 19.99
CA PRO A 172 -1.07 12.10 21.21
C PRO A 172 -2.44 12.43 21.83
N SER A 173 -3.55 12.17 21.10
CA SER A 173 -4.92 12.41 21.57
C SER A 173 -5.59 11.20 22.24
N ARG A 174 -4.83 10.15 22.55
CA ARG A 174 -5.32 8.97 23.27
C ARG A 174 -4.99 9.04 24.75
#